data_9e7630b6d515e51cffbae2b17ec91cb1
#
_entry.id   9e7630b6d515e51cffbae2b17ec91cb1
#
_cell.length_a   1.000
_cell.length_b   1.000
_cell.length_c   1.000
_cell.angle_alpha   90.00
_cell.angle_beta   90.00
_cell.angle_gamma   90.00
#
_symmetry.space_group_name_H-M   'P 1'
#
loop_
_entity.id
_entity.type
_entity.pdbx_description
1 polymer ?
#
loop_
_entity_poly.entity_id
_entity_poly.type
_entity_poly.pdbx_seq_one_letter_code
_entity_poly.pdbx_strand_id
1 'polypeptide(L)'
;MIPPMTLSYEELKSKPKTLRAMTSLRPSEFDALLADFTVAWNETAGSDPAKGGRPPVITAMADRLLFILFYLKTYPLQEVIAHLFGLSQPQAHSLIHQFAAVLGKALQAGGHKPTRLTDDMVARLEKEGSQRLGIDGTERRVQRPQDPVGQRAHYSGKKNAIR
;
A
#
# COMPACT_ATOMS: atom_id res chain seq x y z
N MET A 1 -11.32 -23.06 16.50
CA MET A 1 -12.29 -22.88 15.39
C MET A 1 -12.02 -21.53 14.79
N ILE A 2 -11.73 -21.43 13.45
CA ILE A 2 -11.52 -20.13 12.77
C ILE A 2 -12.92 -19.56 12.51
N PRO A 3 -13.19 -18.28 12.86
CA PRO A 3 -14.50 -17.68 12.62
C PRO A 3 -14.74 -17.53 11.10
N PRO A 4 -16.00 -17.47 10.66
CA PRO A 4 -16.32 -17.13 9.28
C PRO A 4 -15.85 -15.70 8.98
N MET A 5 -15.52 -15.43 7.70
CA MET A 5 -15.19 -14.09 7.24
C MET A 5 -16.39 -13.15 7.49
N THR A 6 -16.14 -12.06 8.21
CA THR A 6 -17.16 -11.07 8.57
C THR A 6 -17.08 -9.79 7.76
N LEU A 7 -16.02 -9.65 6.92
CA LEU A 7 -15.78 -8.48 6.09
C LEU A 7 -15.55 -8.93 4.64
N SER A 8 -16.43 -8.52 3.71
CA SER A 8 -16.32 -8.82 2.28
C SER A 8 -16.56 -7.58 1.43
N TYR A 9 -16.00 -7.57 0.21
CA TYR A 9 -16.22 -6.49 -0.74
C TYR A 9 -17.68 -6.37 -1.20
N GLU A 10 -18.35 -7.51 -1.41
CA GLU A 10 -19.76 -7.51 -1.81
C GLU A 10 -20.65 -6.80 -0.79
N GLU A 11 -20.37 -6.98 0.50
CA GLU A 11 -21.09 -6.26 1.55
C GLU A 11 -20.76 -4.76 1.55
N LEU A 12 -19.49 -4.39 1.33
CA LEU A 12 -19.04 -3.00 1.36
C LEU A 12 -19.37 -2.22 0.09
N LYS A 13 -19.56 -2.90 -1.04
CA LYS A 13 -19.90 -2.28 -2.33
C LYS A 13 -21.18 -1.44 -2.24
N SER A 14 -22.16 -1.88 -1.45
CA SER A 14 -23.39 -1.14 -1.17
C SER A 14 -23.23 0.02 -0.18
N LYS A 15 -22.05 0.12 0.47
CA LYS A 15 -21.76 1.09 1.53
C LYS A 15 -20.52 1.95 1.17
N PRO A 16 -20.62 2.86 0.17
CA PRO A 16 -19.44 3.56 -0.39
C PRO A 16 -18.69 4.42 0.62
N LYS A 17 -19.36 4.99 1.61
CA LYS A 17 -18.72 5.74 2.71
C LYS A 17 -17.84 4.83 3.56
N THR A 18 -18.35 3.64 3.89
CA THR A 18 -17.61 2.65 4.68
C THR A 18 -16.43 2.08 3.90
N LEU A 19 -16.63 1.72 2.62
CA LEU A 19 -15.54 1.27 1.74
C LEU A 19 -14.42 2.30 1.69
N ARG A 20 -14.75 3.58 1.49
CA ARG A 20 -13.77 4.66 1.46
C ARG A 20 -13.06 4.86 2.81
N ALA A 21 -13.76 4.72 3.92
CA ALA A 21 -13.15 4.79 5.25
C ALA A 21 -12.14 3.67 5.47
N MET A 22 -12.42 2.47 4.96
CA MET A 22 -11.58 1.28 5.12
C MET A 22 -10.43 1.17 4.12
N THR A 23 -10.57 1.73 2.90
CA THR A 23 -9.60 1.56 1.81
C THR A 23 -8.99 2.86 1.30
N SER A 24 -9.53 4.02 1.65
CA SER A 24 -9.27 5.35 1.07
C SER A 24 -9.78 5.52 -0.36
N LEU A 25 -10.34 4.49 -1.00
CA LEU A 25 -10.79 4.50 -2.38
C LEU A 25 -12.31 4.62 -2.48
N ARG A 26 -12.78 5.31 -3.53
CA ARG A 26 -14.17 5.27 -3.97
C ARG A 26 -14.44 3.93 -4.69
N PRO A 27 -15.68 3.48 -4.81
CA PRO A 27 -15.99 2.22 -5.51
C PRO A 27 -15.41 2.16 -6.93
N SER A 28 -15.50 3.23 -7.71
CA SER A 28 -14.93 3.27 -9.07
C SER A 28 -13.40 3.16 -9.10
N GLU A 29 -12.73 3.77 -8.12
CA GLU A 29 -11.26 3.68 -7.97
C GLU A 29 -10.84 2.29 -7.52
N PHE A 30 -11.64 1.68 -6.65
CA PHE A 30 -11.43 0.29 -6.22
C PHE A 30 -11.57 -0.69 -7.39
N ASP A 31 -12.63 -0.55 -8.20
CA ASP A 31 -12.88 -1.42 -9.35
C ASP A 31 -11.78 -1.27 -10.42
N ALA A 32 -11.29 -0.05 -10.65
CA ALA A 32 -10.16 0.19 -11.55
C ALA A 32 -8.88 -0.50 -11.04
N LEU A 33 -8.54 -0.31 -9.77
CA LEU A 33 -7.37 -0.96 -9.16
C LEU A 33 -7.53 -2.49 -9.10
N LEU A 34 -8.74 -3.01 -8.95
CA LEU A 34 -9.02 -4.43 -8.94
C LEU A 34 -8.66 -5.08 -10.28
N ALA A 35 -8.88 -4.41 -11.40
CA ALA A 35 -8.48 -4.90 -12.71
C ALA A 35 -6.95 -5.07 -12.80
N ASP A 36 -6.20 -4.04 -12.43
CA ASP A 36 -4.73 -4.06 -12.41
C ASP A 36 -4.18 -5.08 -11.41
N PHE A 37 -4.80 -5.17 -10.22
CA PHE A 37 -4.43 -6.15 -9.21
C PHE A 37 -4.64 -7.59 -9.68
N THR A 38 -5.72 -7.84 -10.42
CA THR A 38 -6.01 -9.17 -10.98
C THR A 38 -4.98 -9.58 -12.02
N VAL A 39 -4.57 -8.66 -12.90
CA VAL A 39 -3.49 -8.91 -13.88
C VAL A 39 -2.19 -9.23 -13.15
N ALA A 40 -1.77 -8.37 -12.22
CA ALA A 40 -0.55 -8.57 -11.44
C ALA A 40 -0.57 -9.86 -10.60
N TRP A 41 -1.74 -10.26 -10.10
CA TRP A 41 -1.91 -11.53 -9.41
C TRP A 41 -1.63 -12.72 -10.33
N ASN A 42 -2.24 -12.74 -11.52
CA ASN A 42 -2.09 -13.83 -12.48
C ASN A 42 -0.63 -13.98 -12.95
N GLU A 43 0.08 -12.87 -13.11
CA GLU A 43 1.51 -12.87 -13.46
C GLU A 43 2.41 -13.35 -12.31
N THR A 44 2.03 -13.05 -11.06
CA THR A 44 2.86 -13.35 -9.89
C THR A 44 2.58 -14.71 -9.29
N ALA A 45 1.31 -15.07 -9.18
CA ALA A 45 0.87 -16.33 -8.58
C ALA A 45 1.17 -17.52 -9.48
N GLY A 46 1.67 -17.26 -10.69
CA GLY A 46 1.99 -18.20 -11.74
C GLY A 46 1.09 -19.41 -11.62
N SER A 47 0.19 -19.56 -12.51
CA SER A 47 -0.77 -20.64 -12.61
C SER A 47 -0.09 -22.01 -12.44
N ASP A 48 0.22 -22.37 -11.20
CA ASP A 48 0.55 -23.74 -10.86
C ASP A 48 -0.66 -24.34 -10.13
N PRO A 49 -1.69 -24.79 -10.89
CA PRO A 49 -2.82 -25.50 -10.31
C PRO A 49 -2.41 -26.88 -9.75
N ALA A 50 -1.18 -27.29 -9.97
CA ALA A 50 -0.63 -28.58 -9.54
C ALA A 50 -0.09 -28.57 -8.10
N LYS A 51 0.08 -27.43 -7.43
CA LYS A 51 0.37 -27.39 -6.01
C LYS A 51 -0.88 -27.76 -5.22
N GLY A 52 -1.05 -29.05 -4.99
CA GLY A 52 -2.03 -29.57 -4.06
C GLY A 52 -1.87 -28.87 -2.70
N GLY A 53 -2.98 -28.46 -2.09
CA GLY A 53 -2.99 -27.77 -0.81
C GLY A 53 -4.42 -27.47 -0.37
N ARG A 54 -4.57 -26.98 0.87
CA ARG A 54 -5.86 -26.52 1.37
C ARG A 54 -6.31 -25.31 0.53
N PRO A 55 -7.58 -25.27 0.07
CA PRO A 55 -8.11 -24.10 -0.64
C PRO A 55 -7.85 -22.79 0.13
N PRO A 56 -7.53 -21.69 -0.57
CA PRO A 56 -7.33 -20.41 0.08
C PRO A 56 -8.63 -19.96 0.77
N VAL A 57 -8.51 -19.40 1.97
CA VAL A 57 -9.67 -18.89 2.72
C VAL A 57 -10.28 -17.68 2.01
N ILE A 58 -9.44 -16.76 1.51
CA ILE A 58 -9.89 -15.61 0.72
C ILE A 58 -9.83 -16.03 -0.76
N THR A 59 -10.98 -16.36 -1.34
CA THR A 59 -11.08 -16.84 -2.72
C THR A 59 -11.29 -15.70 -3.72
N ALA A 60 -12.19 -14.75 -3.41
CA ALA A 60 -12.51 -13.65 -4.31
C ALA A 60 -11.35 -12.64 -4.42
N MET A 61 -11.06 -12.23 -5.66
CA MET A 61 -9.99 -11.29 -5.94
C MET A 61 -10.24 -9.92 -5.28
N ALA A 62 -11.49 -9.48 -5.27
CA ALA A 62 -11.92 -8.25 -4.60
C ALA A 62 -11.66 -8.28 -3.09
N ASP A 63 -11.88 -9.44 -2.44
CA ASP A 63 -11.61 -9.56 -1.00
C ASP A 63 -10.11 -9.60 -0.69
N ARG A 64 -9.27 -10.12 -1.59
CA ARG A 64 -7.81 -10.05 -1.48
C ARG A 64 -7.32 -8.60 -1.56
N LEU A 65 -7.86 -7.83 -2.50
CA LEU A 65 -7.56 -6.41 -2.61
C LEU A 65 -8.08 -5.63 -1.40
N LEU A 66 -9.32 -5.90 -0.96
CA LEU A 66 -9.89 -5.31 0.25
C LEU A 66 -9.01 -5.57 1.48
N PHE A 67 -8.57 -6.82 1.66
CA PHE A 67 -7.72 -7.23 2.77
C PHE A 67 -6.45 -6.37 2.86
N ILE A 68 -5.71 -6.24 1.74
CA ILE A 68 -4.45 -5.51 1.77
C ILE A 68 -4.65 -4.00 1.89
N LEU A 69 -5.66 -3.43 1.24
CA LEU A 69 -5.98 -2.01 1.35
C LEU A 69 -6.44 -1.66 2.77
N PHE A 70 -7.27 -2.50 3.38
CA PHE A 70 -7.69 -2.33 4.77
C PHE A 70 -6.48 -2.38 5.73
N TYR A 71 -5.58 -3.35 5.54
CA TYR A 71 -4.37 -3.44 6.33
C TYR A 71 -3.50 -2.18 6.21
N LEU A 72 -3.23 -1.73 5.00
CA LEU A 72 -2.38 -0.54 4.76
C LEU A 72 -3.02 0.76 5.27
N LYS A 73 -4.35 0.85 5.24
CA LYS A 73 -5.09 2.03 5.71
C LYS A 73 -5.16 2.13 7.23
N THR A 74 -5.44 1.02 7.90
CA THR A 74 -5.75 1.00 9.34
C THR A 74 -4.63 0.47 10.20
N TYR A 75 -3.69 -0.28 9.59
CA TYR A 75 -2.54 -0.92 10.23
C TYR A 75 -2.91 -1.69 11.52
N PRO A 76 -3.92 -2.55 11.46
CA PRO A 76 -4.42 -3.25 12.63
C PRO A 76 -3.43 -4.33 13.09
N LEU A 77 -3.59 -4.80 14.32
CA LEU A 77 -2.92 -6.01 14.77
C LEU A 77 -3.27 -7.18 13.84
N GLN A 78 -2.30 -8.05 13.56
CA GLN A 78 -2.51 -9.21 12.68
C GLN A 78 -3.60 -10.15 13.19
N GLU A 79 -3.79 -10.24 14.50
CA GLU A 79 -4.87 -11.00 15.11
C GLU A 79 -6.25 -10.41 14.78
N VAL A 80 -6.36 -9.08 14.79
CA VAL A 80 -7.62 -8.37 14.47
C VAL A 80 -8.01 -8.59 13.02
N ILE A 81 -7.08 -8.38 12.07
CA ILE A 81 -7.38 -8.59 10.65
C ILE A 81 -7.62 -10.07 10.35
N ALA A 82 -6.92 -10.98 11.00
CA ALA A 82 -7.17 -12.40 10.90
C ALA A 82 -8.60 -12.75 11.28
N HIS A 83 -9.08 -12.23 12.42
CA HIS A 83 -10.46 -12.44 12.88
C HIS A 83 -11.48 -11.92 11.86
N LEU A 84 -11.31 -10.70 11.35
CA LEU A 84 -12.23 -10.08 10.38
C LEU A 84 -12.35 -10.87 9.06
N PHE A 85 -11.27 -11.49 8.63
CA PHE A 85 -11.23 -12.25 7.35
C PHE A 85 -11.28 -13.77 7.52
N GLY A 86 -11.59 -14.26 8.71
CA GLY A 86 -11.72 -15.70 8.99
C GLY A 86 -10.40 -16.46 8.81
N LEU A 87 -9.29 -15.86 9.20
CA LEU A 87 -7.94 -16.40 9.08
C LEU A 87 -7.36 -16.70 10.48
N SER A 88 -6.29 -17.50 10.51
CA SER A 88 -5.38 -17.52 11.64
C SER A 88 -4.34 -16.38 11.51
N GLN A 89 -3.75 -15.95 12.61
CA GLN A 89 -2.73 -14.90 12.60
C GLN A 89 -1.53 -15.24 11.68
N PRO A 90 -0.96 -16.46 11.66
CA PRO A 90 0.10 -16.81 10.69
C PRO A 90 -0.34 -16.72 9.22
N GLN A 91 -1.60 -17.06 8.93
CA GLN A 91 -2.15 -16.91 7.58
C GLN A 91 -2.25 -15.42 7.20
N ALA A 92 -2.78 -14.59 8.10
CA ALA A 92 -2.85 -13.14 7.88
C ALA A 92 -1.47 -12.55 7.63
N HIS A 93 -0.45 -12.93 8.41
CA HIS A 93 0.93 -12.50 8.20
C HIS A 93 1.43 -12.85 6.78
N SER A 94 1.29 -14.09 6.37
CA SER A 94 1.71 -14.53 5.02
C SER A 94 0.99 -13.80 3.91
N LEU A 95 -0.34 -13.61 4.04
CA LEU A 95 -1.16 -12.95 3.03
C LEU A 95 -0.87 -11.44 2.95
N ILE A 96 -0.53 -10.77 4.05
CA ILE A 96 -0.09 -9.37 4.03
C ILE A 96 1.12 -9.21 3.11
N HIS A 97 2.14 -10.03 3.28
CA HIS A 97 3.35 -9.96 2.45
C HIS A 97 3.06 -10.30 0.99
N GLN A 98 2.29 -11.35 0.75
CA GLN A 98 1.93 -11.77 -0.62
C GLN A 98 1.13 -10.70 -1.35
N PHE A 99 0.06 -10.21 -0.74
CA PHE A 99 -0.83 -9.25 -1.40
C PHE A 99 -0.21 -7.86 -1.52
N ALA A 100 0.67 -7.46 -0.58
CA ALA A 100 1.43 -6.22 -0.70
C ALA A 100 2.39 -6.25 -1.89
N ALA A 101 3.05 -7.38 -2.15
CA ALA A 101 3.91 -7.54 -3.32
C ALA A 101 3.14 -7.43 -4.64
N VAL A 102 1.96 -8.08 -4.71
CA VAL A 102 1.07 -8.01 -5.88
C VAL A 102 0.54 -6.59 -6.08
N LEU A 103 0.08 -5.93 -5.01
CA LEU A 103 -0.38 -4.53 -5.07
C LEU A 103 0.74 -3.60 -5.55
N GLY A 104 1.97 -3.81 -5.08
CA GLY A 104 3.12 -3.05 -5.54
C GLY A 104 3.37 -3.15 -7.04
N LYS A 105 3.17 -4.33 -7.65
CA LYS A 105 3.25 -4.55 -9.10
C LYS A 105 2.08 -3.89 -9.83
N ALA A 106 0.86 -4.05 -9.34
CA ALA A 106 -0.33 -3.42 -9.91
C ALA A 106 -0.19 -1.89 -9.96
N LEU A 107 0.23 -1.27 -8.87
CA LEU A 107 0.48 0.17 -8.80
C LEU A 107 1.62 0.63 -9.72
N GLN A 108 2.62 -0.21 -9.93
CA GLN A 108 3.72 0.09 -10.86
C GLN A 108 3.24 0.04 -12.31
N ALA A 109 2.49 -0.98 -12.69
CA ALA A 109 1.92 -1.12 -14.02
C ALA A 109 0.93 0.01 -14.35
N GLY A 110 0.08 0.40 -13.40
CA GLY A 110 -0.85 1.52 -13.53
C GLY A 110 -0.20 2.91 -13.44
N GLY A 111 1.13 3.01 -13.26
CA GLY A 111 1.83 4.30 -13.13
C GLY A 111 1.55 5.06 -11.84
N HIS A 112 0.93 4.42 -10.84
CA HIS A 112 0.56 5.03 -9.57
C HIS A 112 1.64 4.94 -8.49
N LYS A 113 2.72 4.22 -8.77
CA LYS A 113 3.82 4.10 -7.81
C LYS A 113 4.62 5.41 -7.77
N PRO A 114 4.89 5.97 -6.59
CA PRO A 114 5.68 7.19 -6.49
C PRO A 114 7.09 6.95 -7.02
N THR A 115 7.56 7.86 -7.86
CA THR A 115 8.92 7.86 -8.40
C THR A 115 9.89 8.28 -7.30
N ARG A 116 10.89 7.45 -7.03
CA ARG A 116 11.91 7.72 -6.00
C ARG A 116 13.22 8.26 -6.57
N LEU A 117 13.46 8.06 -7.85
CA LEU A 117 14.65 8.54 -8.53
C LEU A 117 14.41 9.94 -9.06
N THR A 118 15.34 10.85 -8.80
CA THR A 118 15.24 12.26 -9.18
C THR A 118 15.09 12.42 -10.70
N ASP A 119 15.85 11.65 -11.48
CA ASP A 119 15.85 11.73 -12.93
C ASP A 119 14.52 11.27 -13.54
N ASP A 120 13.94 10.17 -13.01
CA ASP A 120 12.61 9.71 -13.42
C ASP A 120 11.52 10.72 -13.04
N MET A 121 11.68 11.42 -11.92
CA MET A 121 10.75 12.45 -11.47
C MET A 121 10.81 13.66 -12.42
N VAL A 122 12.00 14.11 -12.79
CA VAL A 122 12.19 15.22 -13.74
C VAL A 122 11.58 14.86 -15.10
N ALA A 123 11.86 13.67 -15.63
CA ALA A 123 11.30 13.21 -16.91
C ALA A 123 9.75 13.13 -16.89
N ARG A 124 9.15 12.72 -15.77
CA ARG A 124 7.68 12.74 -15.62
C ARG A 124 7.13 14.16 -15.59
N LEU A 125 7.76 15.06 -14.87
CA LEU A 125 7.35 16.47 -14.78
C LEU A 125 7.41 17.16 -16.13
N GLU A 126 8.44 16.91 -16.92
CA GLU A 126 8.57 17.43 -18.29
C GLU A 126 7.45 16.89 -19.20
N LYS A 127 7.13 15.61 -19.08
CA LYS A 127 6.08 14.96 -19.87
C LYS A 127 4.66 15.41 -19.49
N GLU A 128 4.39 15.60 -18.21
CA GLU A 128 3.07 15.97 -17.71
C GLU A 128 2.78 17.48 -17.79
N GLY A 129 3.79 18.30 -18.11
CA GLY A 129 3.64 19.75 -18.26
C GLY A 129 3.12 20.47 -17.03
N SER A 130 3.32 19.91 -15.85
CA SER A 130 2.80 20.45 -14.59
C SER A 130 3.50 21.74 -14.22
N GLN A 131 2.72 22.84 -14.17
CA GLN A 131 3.24 24.17 -13.82
C GLN A 131 3.32 24.46 -12.32
N ARG A 132 2.77 23.59 -11.47
CA ARG A 132 2.76 23.78 -10.02
C ARG A 132 3.17 22.49 -9.29
N LEU A 133 4.25 22.58 -8.57
CA LEU A 133 4.75 21.52 -7.68
C LEU A 133 4.59 21.96 -6.24
N GLY A 134 3.95 21.12 -5.43
CA GLY A 134 3.97 21.25 -3.98
C GLY A 134 5.13 20.42 -3.42
N ILE A 135 6.08 21.06 -2.76
CA ILE A 135 7.15 20.37 -2.03
C ILE A 135 6.81 20.41 -0.55
N ASP A 136 6.55 19.24 0.03
CA ASP A 136 6.46 19.08 1.48
C ASP A 136 7.79 18.52 1.99
N GLY A 137 8.50 19.31 2.77
CA GLY A 137 9.81 18.97 3.32
C GLY A 137 9.74 18.75 4.82
N THR A 138 10.07 17.53 5.26
CA THR A 138 10.22 17.24 6.69
C THR A 138 11.69 17.35 7.08
N GLU A 139 11.96 18.23 8.05
CA GLU A 139 13.30 18.39 8.60
C GLU A 139 13.59 17.27 9.62
N ARG A 140 14.61 16.47 9.33
CA ARG A 140 15.09 15.42 10.23
C ARG A 140 16.26 15.95 11.06
N ARG A 141 16.20 15.80 12.39
CA ARG A 141 17.35 16.08 13.24
C ARG A 141 18.48 15.11 12.93
N VAL A 142 19.69 15.63 12.75
CA VAL A 142 20.92 14.83 12.62
C VAL A 142 21.79 15.04 13.85
N GLN A 143 22.65 14.06 14.13
CA GLN A 143 23.65 14.21 15.17
C GLN A 143 24.58 15.37 14.84
N ARG A 144 24.86 16.22 15.82
CA ARG A 144 25.69 17.42 15.62
C ARG A 144 27.07 17.02 15.10
N PRO A 145 27.49 17.49 13.90
CA PRO A 145 28.84 17.28 13.41
C PRO A 145 29.89 17.90 14.36
N GLN A 146 31.04 17.29 14.46
CA GLN A 146 32.13 17.81 15.32
C GLN A 146 32.88 18.97 14.65
N ASP A 147 32.89 19.00 13.32
CA ASP A 147 33.60 20.00 12.55
C ASP A 147 32.72 21.27 12.29
N PRO A 148 33.33 22.49 12.28
CA PRO A 148 32.59 23.73 12.09
C PRO A 148 31.94 23.89 10.72
N VAL A 149 32.48 23.28 9.67
CA VAL A 149 31.93 23.34 8.30
C VAL A 149 30.67 22.52 8.22
N GLY A 150 30.72 21.26 8.71
CA GLY A 150 29.54 20.41 8.81
C GLY A 150 28.44 21.02 9.68
N GLN A 151 28.80 21.67 10.80
CA GLN A 151 27.83 22.36 11.64
C GLN A 151 27.10 23.48 10.88
N ARG A 152 27.80 24.26 10.07
CA ARG A 152 27.21 25.34 9.26
C ARG A 152 26.30 24.78 8.17
N ALA A 153 26.71 23.71 7.49
CA ALA A 153 25.95 23.08 6.43
C ALA A 153 24.60 22.51 6.92
N HIS A 154 24.57 22.03 8.16
CA HIS A 154 23.36 21.45 8.76
C HIS A 154 22.61 22.41 9.70
N TYR A 155 23.06 23.66 9.83
CA TYR A 155 22.41 24.65 10.69
C TYR A 155 21.09 25.15 10.07
N SER A 156 20.02 25.10 10.83
CA SER A 156 18.75 25.71 10.45
C SER A 156 18.47 26.93 11.35
N GLY A 157 18.50 28.12 10.75
CA GLY A 157 18.16 29.36 11.42
C GLY A 157 16.72 29.45 11.92
N LYS A 158 15.79 28.65 11.31
CA LYS A 158 14.37 28.66 11.68
C LYS A 158 14.10 28.03 13.06
N LYS A 159 14.92 27.09 13.50
CA LYS A 159 14.77 26.41 14.81
C LYS A 159 16.00 26.54 15.71
N ASN A 160 16.98 27.33 15.33
CA ASN A 160 18.27 27.47 16.07
C ASN A 160 18.86 26.08 16.44
N ALA A 161 18.79 25.12 15.55
CA ALA A 161 19.24 23.75 15.77
C ALA A 161 20.00 23.20 14.55
N ILE A 162 20.91 22.27 14.80
CA ILE A 162 21.59 21.51 13.75
C ILE A 162 20.67 20.37 13.32
N ARG A 163 20.60 20.10 12.01
CA ARG A 163 19.72 19.14 11.36
C ARG A 163 20.50 18.27 10.41
#